data_1cdd8e71c2d3a6dfa84786a61b83007c
#
_entry.id   1cdd8e71c2d3a6dfa84786a61b83007c
#
_cell.length_a   1.000
_cell.length_b   1.000
_cell.length_c   1.000
_cell.angle_alpha   90.00
_cell.angle_beta   90.00
_cell.angle_gamma   90.00
#
_symmetry.space_group_name_H-M   'P 1'
#
loop_
_entity.id
_entity.type
_entity.pdbx_description
1 polymer ?
#
loop_
_entity_poly.entity_id
_entity_poly.type
_entity_poly.pdbx_seq_one_letter_code
_entity_poly.pdbx_strand_id
1 'polypeptide(L)'
;MLATLLSACGEEKAAENQTEVPADTAVTAPALPADAPAVGTPIANVTKTAKDDQPKQDGEYTKLDWEDLELPGQGLEDIIKKYQPQIDAIPEGDPAEDAVMDRMQAELNAAPVNDALDGKKIKIPGFISPLEVDEAKGMVKEFLLVPYFGACIHVPPPPLNQTLLVKPLPDKSIGMERMYEPVWVSGTLIAKQAHTDLAEAGYQLRDAQVEIYQDAGETP
;
A
#
# COMPACT_ATOMS: atom_id res chain seq x y z
N MET A 1 -30.26 -78.05 -31.08
CA MET A 1 -29.02 -77.75 -30.35
C MET A 1 -28.98 -76.28 -30.09
N LEU A 2 -29.30 -75.93 -28.89
CA LEU A 2 -29.47 -74.50 -28.47
C LEU A 2 -28.28 -74.12 -27.63
N ALA A 3 -27.52 -73.14 -28.04
CA ALA A 3 -26.39 -72.59 -27.29
C ALA A 3 -26.80 -71.27 -26.67
N THR A 4 -26.89 -71.25 -25.35
CA THR A 4 -27.17 -70.06 -24.54
C THR A 4 -25.87 -69.30 -24.29
N LEU A 5 -25.81 -68.05 -24.72
CA LEU A 5 -24.75 -67.12 -24.36
C LEU A 5 -25.22 -66.21 -23.21
N LEU A 6 -24.60 -66.36 -22.04
CA LEU A 6 -24.75 -65.39 -20.92
C LEU A 6 -23.87 -64.19 -21.23
N SER A 7 -24.49 -63.01 -21.25
CA SER A 7 -23.82 -61.74 -21.27
C SER A 7 -23.65 -61.28 -19.83
N ALA A 8 -22.40 -61.11 -19.39
CA ALA A 8 -22.08 -60.52 -18.11
C ALA A 8 -21.89 -59.01 -18.30
N CYS A 9 -22.76 -58.23 -17.69
CA CYS A 9 -22.55 -56.75 -17.51
C CYS A 9 -21.44 -56.53 -16.50
N GLY A 10 -20.31 -55.99 -16.95
CA GLY A 10 -19.29 -55.41 -16.08
C GLY A 10 -19.63 -53.95 -15.81
N GLU A 11 -19.85 -53.65 -14.55
CA GLU A 11 -20.04 -52.28 -14.04
C GLU A 11 -18.68 -51.61 -13.95
N GLU A 12 -18.42 -50.71 -14.87
CA GLU A 12 -17.22 -49.88 -14.90
C GLU A 12 -17.38 -48.73 -13.91
N LYS A 13 -16.72 -48.89 -12.76
CA LYS A 13 -16.65 -47.88 -11.70
C LYS A 13 -15.75 -46.76 -12.18
N ALA A 14 -16.33 -45.61 -12.57
CA ALA A 14 -15.61 -44.40 -12.85
C ALA A 14 -14.83 -43.97 -11.60
N ALA A 15 -13.52 -44.02 -11.70
CA ALA A 15 -12.64 -43.44 -10.71
C ALA A 15 -12.69 -41.90 -10.86
N GLU A 16 -13.34 -41.27 -9.90
CA GLU A 16 -13.33 -39.82 -9.70
C GLU A 16 -11.92 -39.41 -9.30
N ASN A 17 -11.17 -38.87 -10.27
CA ASN A 17 -9.87 -38.29 -10.05
C ASN A 17 -10.09 -36.91 -9.39
N GLN A 18 -10.18 -36.91 -8.05
CA GLN A 18 -10.11 -35.68 -7.27
C GLN A 18 -8.67 -35.20 -7.36
N THR A 19 -8.44 -34.25 -8.26
CA THR A 19 -7.22 -33.43 -8.26
C THR A 19 -7.30 -32.58 -7.00
N GLU A 20 -6.61 -33.02 -5.94
CA GLU A 20 -6.32 -32.20 -4.79
C GLU A 20 -5.58 -30.92 -5.29
N VAL A 21 -6.27 -29.81 -5.28
CA VAL A 21 -5.67 -28.48 -5.40
C VAL A 21 -4.79 -28.32 -4.16
N PRO A 22 -3.47 -28.10 -4.29
CA PRO A 22 -2.64 -27.89 -3.12
C PRO A 22 -3.15 -26.64 -2.38
N ALA A 23 -3.45 -26.84 -1.10
CA ALA A 23 -3.81 -25.76 -0.21
C ALA A 23 -2.78 -24.64 -0.29
N ASP A 24 -3.30 -23.48 -0.59
CA ASP A 24 -2.74 -22.16 -0.46
C ASP A 24 -1.52 -22.11 0.46
N THR A 25 -0.34 -21.91 -0.13
CA THR A 25 0.85 -21.49 0.60
C THR A 25 0.60 -20.04 0.98
N ALA A 26 -0.06 -19.85 2.12
CA ALA A 26 -0.12 -18.57 2.77
C ALA A 26 1.32 -18.09 2.92
N VAL A 27 1.70 -17.12 2.10
CA VAL A 27 2.98 -16.40 2.26
C VAL A 27 2.87 -15.69 3.60
N THR A 28 3.43 -16.31 4.63
CA THR A 28 3.49 -15.71 5.96
C THR A 28 4.33 -14.44 5.82
N ALA A 29 3.71 -13.27 6.00
CA ALA A 29 4.42 -12.01 6.01
C ALA A 29 5.59 -12.11 7.02
N PRO A 30 6.78 -11.60 6.67
CA PRO A 30 7.93 -11.66 7.57
C PRO A 30 7.60 -11.01 8.90
N ALA A 31 8.07 -11.62 10.00
CA ALA A 31 7.87 -11.07 11.34
C ALA A 31 8.49 -9.68 11.44
N LEU A 32 7.71 -8.71 11.93
CA LEU A 32 8.18 -7.34 12.14
C LEU A 32 9.27 -7.30 13.22
N PRO A 33 10.28 -6.42 13.09
CA PRO A 33 11.22 -6.13 14.16
C PRO A 33 10.51 -5.67 15.44
N ALA A 34 11.11 -5.95 16.61
CA ALA A 34 10.50 -5.61 17.90
C ALA A 34 10.38 -4.10 18.16
N ASP A 35 11.16 -3.30 17.47
CA ASP A 35 11.22 -1.83 17.50
C ASP A 35 10.45 -1.15 16.37
N ALA A 36 9.82 -1.94 15.48
CA ALA A 36 8.98 -1.39 14.42
C ALA A 36 7.76 -0.66 15.02
N PRO A 37 7.27 0.41 14.36
CA PRO A 37 6.01 1.05 14.76
C PRO A 37 4.84 0.05 14.78
N ALA A 38 3.80 0.33 15.57
CA ALA A 38 2.59 -0.47 15.51
C ALA A 38 1.94 -0.37 14.12
N VAL A 39 1.41 -1.48 13.60
CA VAL A 39 0.70 -1.50 12.31
C VAL A 39 -0.45 -0.48 12.34
N GLY A 40 -0.58 0.32 11.28
CA GLY A 40 -1.55 1.41 11.19
C GLY A 40 -1.08 2.74 11.83
N THR A 41 0.13 2.81 12.40
CA THR A 41 0.66 4.07 12.94
C THR A 41 0.84 5.11 11.82
N PRO A 42 0.14 6.26 11.87
CA PRO A 42 0.32 7.33 10.89
C PRO A 42 1.71 7.95 10.97
N ILE A 43 2.26 8.36 9.83
CA ILE A 43 3.56 9.02 9.75
C ILE A 43 3.58 10.32 10.56
N ALA A 44 2.50 11.07 10.58
CA ALA A 44 2.36 12.30 11.36
C ALA A 44 2.56 12.11 12.87
N ASN A 45 2.25 10.91 13.41
CA ASN A 45 2.47 10.57 14.81
C ASN A 45 3.95 10.29 15.13
N VAL A 46 4.73 9.91 14.12
CA VAL A 46 6.16 9.60 14.25
C VAL A 46 7.00 10.85 13.99
N THR A 47 6.61 11.65 13.01
CA THR A 47 7.39 12.79 12.53
C THR A 47 7.21 14.06 13.36
N LYS A 48 6.34 14.10 14.37
CA LYS A 48 6.07 15.29 15.21
C LYS A 48 6.04 16.62 14.42
N THR A 49 5.72 16.56 13.14
CA THR A 49 5.61 17.75 12.31
C THR A 49 4.47 18.59 12.87
N ALA A 50 4.82 19.70 13.53
CA ALA A 50 3.85 20.74 13.83
C ALA A 50 3.15 21.07 12.50
N LYS A 51 1.81 21.11 12.50
CA LYS A 51 1.00 21.60 11.39
C LYS A 51 1.42 23.04 11.11
N ASP A 52 2.42 23.20 10.27
CA ASP A 52 2.80 24.46 9.69
C ASP A 52 2.10 24.51 8.34
N ASP A 53 1.05 25.31 8.23
CA ASP A 53 0.14 25.41 7.07
C ASP A 53 0.83 25.89 5.77
N GLN A 54 2.15 25.93 5.72
CA GLN A 54 2.92 26.38 4.56
C GLN A 54 3.94 25.33 4.11
N PRO A 55 4.03 25.01 2.81
CA PRO A 55 5.08 24.17 2.25
C PRO A 55 6.46 24.72 2.62
N LYS A 56 7.25 23.95 3.36
CA LYS A 56 8.61 24.38 3.73
C LYS A 56 9.57 24.00 2.61
N GLN A 57 10.41 24.95 2.17
CA GLN A 57 11.49 24.68 1.23
C GLN A 57 12.63 23.95 1.95
N ASP A 58 13.13 22.88 1.33
CA ASP A 58 14.31 22.13 1.75
C ASP A 58 15.27 22.06 0.54
N GLY A 59 16.15 23.04 0.42
CA GLY A 59 16.96 23.23 -0.77
C GLY A 59 16.08 23.49 -2.00
N GLU A 60 16.16 22.59 -2.98
CA GLU A 60 15.35 22.66 -4.21
C GLU A 60 13.98 21.98 -4.10
N TYR A 61 13.71 21.27 -2.97
CA TYR A 61 12.50 20.49 -2.75
C TYR A 61 11.49 21.27 -1.89
N THR A 62 10.21 21.14 -2.24
CA THR A 62 9.10 21.60 -1.41
C THR A 62 8.66 20.45 -0.51
N LYS A 63 8.70 20.65 0.81
CA LYS A 63 8.15 19.66 1.76
C LYS A 63 6.63 19.65 1.65
N LEU A 64 6.08 18.45 1.47
CA LEU A 64 4.65 18.22 1.46
C LEU A 64 4.26 17.33 2.64
N ASP A 65 3.06 17.56 3.13
CA ASP A 65 2.31 16.62 3.95
C ASP A 65 1.38 15.79 3.06
N TRP A 66 0.82 14.70 3.57
CA TRP A 66 -0.01 13.79 2.78
C TRP A 66 -1.32 14.44 2.32
N GLU A 67 -1.85 15.37 3.11
CA GLU A 67 -3.03 16.15 2.78
C GLU A 67 -2.82 17.08 1.58
N ASP A 68 -1.57 17.52 1.30
CA ASP A 68 -1.25 18.34 0.13
C ASP A 68 -1.42 17.60 -1.20
N LEU A 69 -1.45 16.26 -1.16
CA LEU A 69 -1.66 15.40 -2.33
C LEU A 69 -3.15 15.28 -2.70
N GLU A 70 -4.04 15.60 -1.77
CA GLU A 70 -5.48 15.45 -1.94
C GLU A 70 -6.10 16.68 -2.63
N LEU A 71 -7.21 16.46 -3.31
CA LEU A 71 -8.09 17.55 -3.71
C LEU A 71 -9.12 17.84 -2.60
N PRO A 72 -9.53 19.12 -2.41
CA PRO A 72 -10.51 19.49 -1.38
C PRO A 72 -11.80 18.65 -1.46
N GLY A 73 -12.21 18.08 -0.34
CA GLY A 73 -13.42 17.24 -0.24
C GLY A 73 -13.28 15.82 -0.82
N GLN A 74 -12.08 15.38 -1.18
CA GLN A 74 -11.80 14.08 -1.78
C GLN A 74 -10.63 13.35 -1.10
N GLY A 75 -10.34 13.74 0.13
CA GLY A 75 -9.36 13.07 0.97
C GLY A 75 -9.91 11.87 1.72
N LEU A 76 -9.01 11.13 2.35
CA LEU A 76 -9.35 9.96 3.16
C LEU A 76 -10.40 10.28 4.23
N GLU A 77 -10.20 11.37 4.97
CA GLU A 77 -11.15 11.77 6.03
C GLU A 77 -12.52 12.15 5.49
N ASP A 78 -12.59 12.80 4.34
CA ASP A 78 -13.86 13.20 3.71
C ASP A 78 -14.66 11.96 3.28
N ILE A 79 -13.98 10.98 2.68
CA ILE A 79 -14.58 9.72 2.27
C ILE A 79 -15.06 8.93 3.49
N ILE A 80 -14.26 8.80 4.54
CA ILE A 80 -14.66 8.13 5.79
C ILE A 80 -15.90 8.81 6.38
N LYS A 81 -15.90 10.12 6.53
CA LYS A 81 -17.05 10.89 7.05
C LYS A 81 -18.34 10.68 6.25
N LYS A 82 -18.23 10.50 4.95
CA LYS A 82 -19.36 10.21 4.06
C LYS A 82 -19.98 8.84 4.32
N TYR A 83 -19.16 7.83 4.62
CA TYR A 83 -19.61 6.45 4.84
C TYR A 83 -19.93 6.13 6.29
N GLN A 84 -19.33 6.82 7.26
CA GLN A 84 -19.50 6.57 8.69
C GLN A 84 -20.97 6.46 9.13
N PRO A 85 -21.92 7.35 8.73
CA PRO A 85 -23.32 7.21 9.13
C PRO A 85 -24.01 5.95 8.58
N GLN A 86 -23.53 5.42 7.44
CA GLN A 86 -24.05 4.19 6.86
C GLN A 86 -23.54 2.98 7.64
N ILE A 87 -22.27 2.99 8.04
CA ILE A 87 -21.64 1.95 8.86
C ILE A 87 -22.28 1.90 10.24
N ASP A 88 -22.43 3.06 10.91
CA ASP A 88 -23.04 3.17 12.24
C ASP A 88 -24.51 2.71 12.30
N ALA A 89 -25.22 2.74 11.16
CA ALA A 89 -26.60 2.29 11.07
C ALA A 89 -26.76 0.78 10.89
N ILE A 90 -25.66 0.05 10.61
CA ILE A 90 -25.67 -1.39 10.37
C ILE A 90 -25.36 -2.11 11.70
N PRO A 91 -26.15 -3.11 12.11
CA PRO A 91 -25.80 -3.94 13.27
C PRO A 91 -24.49 -4.69 13.08
N GLU A 92 -23.70 -4.79 14.14
CA GLU A 92 -22.42 -5.51 14.13
C GLU A 92 -22.59 -6.94 13.60
N GLY A 93 -21.80 -7.30 12.58
CA GLY A 93 -21.82 -8.63 11.93
C GLY A 93 -22.94 -8.82 10.89
N ASP A 94 -23.65 -7.75 10.51
CA ASP A 94 -24.60 -7.83 9.39
C ASP A 94 -23.85 -7.84 8.05
N PRO A 95 -24.15 -8.76 7.11
CA PRO A 95 -23.50 -8.83 5.78
C PRO A 95 -23.63 -7.53 4.95
N ALA A 96 -24.55 -6.63 5.30
CA ALA A 96 -24.67 -5.34 4.64
C ALA A 96 -23.44 -4.43 4.89
N GLU A 97 -22.68 -4.67 5.96
CA GLU A 97 -21.45 -3.94 6.27
C GLU A 97 -20.42 -4.13 5.15
N ASP A 98 -20.20 -5.37 4.68
CA ASP A 98 -19.26 -5.67 3.60
C ASP A 98 -19.57 -4.85 2.34
N ALA A 99 -20.84 -4.75 1.96
CA ALA A 99 -21.23 -3.98 0.79
C ALA A 99 -21.03 -2.45 0.94
N VAL A 100 -21.05 -1.92 2.16
CA VAL A 100 -20.70 -0.51 2.43
C VAL A 100 -19.20 -0.32 2.37
N MET A 101 -18.43 -1.22 2.98
CA MET A 101 -16.96 -1.21 2.95
C MET A 101 -16.43 -1.34 1.52
N ASP A 102 -16.99 -2.23 0.71
CA ASP A 102 -16.62 -2.38 -0.71
C ASP A 102 -16.82 -1.07 -1.51
N ARG A 103 -17.97 -0.39 -1.28
CA ARG A 103 -18.23 0.91 -1.94
C ARG A 103 -17.27 2.00 -1.46
N MET A 104 -16.97 2.04 -0.18
CA MET A 104 -15.99 2.98 0.38
C MET A 104 -14.61 2.72 -0.23
N GLN A 105 -14.18 1.45 -0.26
CA GLN A 105 -12.88 1.08 -0.86
C GLN A 105 -12.81 1.41 -2.35
N ALA A 106 -13.91 1.20 -3.10
CA ALA A 106 -13.96 1.57 -4.51
C ALA A 106 -13.83 3.08 -4.72
N GLU A 107 -14.41 3.90 -3.83
CA GLU A 107 -14.26 5.37 -3.88
C GLU A 107 -12.84 5.81 -3.51
N LEU A 108 -12.22 5.19 -2.50
CA LEU A 108 -10.83 5.41 -2.14
C LEU A 108 -9.88 5.09 -3.31
N ASN A 109 -10.12 3.98 -4.01
CA ASN A 109 -9.33 3.57 -5.16
C ASN A 109 -9.55 4.47 -6.39
N ALA A 110 -10.63 5.23 -6.43
CA ALA A 110 -10.95 6.17 -7.50
C ALA A 110 -10.66 7.64 -7.14
N ALA A 111 -10.05 7.89 -5.97
CA ALA A 111 -9.74 9.24 -5.52
C ALA A 111 -8.84 9.97 -6.53
N PRO A 112 -9.21 11.19 -6.97
CA PRO A 112 -8.46 11.89 -8.00
C PRO A 112 -7.11 12.39 -7.49
N VAL A 113 -6.13 12.44 -8.38
CA VAL A 113 -4.82 13.04 -8.12
C VAL A 113 -4.86 14.56 -8.28
N ASN A 114 -3.95 15.26 -7.61
CA ASN A 114 -3.76 16.69 -7.75
C ASN A 114 -2.76 16.98 -8.88
N ASP A 115 -3.25 17.19 -10.09
CA ASP A 115 -2.44 17.47 -11.29
C ASP A 115 -1.60 18.76 -11.15
N ALA A 116 -1.95 19.66 -10.23
CA ALA A 116 -1.16 20.87 -9.98
C ALA A 116 0.21 20.58 -9.36
N LEU A 117 0.44 19.36 -8.90
CA LEU A 117 1.71 18.90 -8.36
C LEU A 117 2.61 18.25 -9.42
N ASP A 118 2.11 18.00 -10.64
CA ASP A 118 2.90 17.36 -11.70
C ASP A 118 4.18 18.16 -12.03
N GLY A 119 5.30 17.46 -12.12
CA GLY A 119 6.61 18.03 -12.39
C GLY A 119 7.28 18.79 -11.23
N LYS A 120 6.64 18.88 -10.06
CA LYS A 120 7.24 19.58 -8.90
C LYS A 120 8.30 18.70 -8.21
N LYS A 121 9.37 19.36 -7.75
CA LYS A 121 10.36 18.74 -6.86
C LYS A 121 9.83 18.78 -5.45
N ILE A 122 9.59 17.61 -4.86
CA ILE A 122 8.98 17.47 -3.54
C ILE A 122 9.84 16.62 -2.60
N LYS A 123 9.60 16.80 -1.30
CA LYS A 123 10.10 15.91 -0.23
C LYS A 123 8.94 15.59 0.69
N ILE A 124 8.67 14.30 0.89
CA ILE A 124 7.53 13.82 1.66
C ILE A 124 7.96 12.69 2.60
N PRO A 125 7.49 12.66 3.87
CA PRO A 125 7.80 11.57 4.78
C PRO A 125 6.82 10.42 4.61
N GLY A 126 7.24 9.17 4.88
CA GLY A 126 6.35 8.03 4.81
C GLY A 126 6.99 6.73 5.24
N PHE A 127 6.26 5.65 5.04
CA PHE A 127 6.73 4.29 5.25
C PHE A 127 6.84 3.55 3.92
N ILE A 128 7.70 2.54 3.89
CA ILE A 128 7.98 1.74 2.71
C ILE A 128 7.14 0.46 2.73
N SER A 129 6.40 0.21 1.62
CA SER A 129 5.83 -1.10 1.30
C SER A 129 6.59 -1.63 0.08
N PRO A 130 7.55 -2.55 0.26
CA PRO A 130 8.48 -2.96 -0.79
C PRO A 130 7.77 -3.75 -1.90
N LEU A 131 8.12 -3.46 -3.14
CA LEU A 131 7.68 -4.19 -4.34
C LEU A 131 8.83 -5.04 -4.91
N GLU A 132 10.03 -4.46 -4.99
CA GLU A 132 11.21 -5.14 -5.50
C GLU A 132 12.43 -4.86 -4.61
N VAL A 133 13.19 -5.91 -4.32
CA VAL A 133 14.43 -5.85 -3.55
C VAL A 133 15.58 -6.46 -4.33
N ASP A 134 16.79 -5.94 -4.14
CA ASP A 134 18.04 -6.55 -4.62
C ASP A 134 18.65 -7.33 -3.46
N GLU A 135 18.33 -8.62 -3.37
CA GLU A 135 18.82 -9.49 -2.30
C GLU A 135 20.36 -9.59 -2.28
N ALA A 136 21.00 -9.53 -3.45
CA ALA A 136 22.46 -9.62 -3.55
C ALA A 136 23.16 -8.40 -2.95
N LYS A 137 22.52 -7.25 -3.00
CA LYS A 137 23.01 -5.98 -2.43
C LYS A 137 22.35 -5.63 -1.10
N GLY A 138 21.29 -6.35 -0.70
CA GLY A 138 20.49 -6.02 0.47
C GLY A 138 19.77 -4.67 0.38
N MET A 139 19.33 -4.24 -0.80
CA MET A 139 18.79 -2.91 -1.06
C MET A 139 17.35 -2.97 -1.57
N VAL A 140 16.52 -2.01 -1.17
CA VAL A 140 15.17 -1.82 -1.72
C VAL A 140 15.29 -1.14 -3.09
N LYS A 141 14.67 -1.72 -4.14
CA LYS A 141 14.74 -1.21 -5.53
C LYS A 141 13.51 -0.45 -5.96
N GLU A 142 12.35 -0.92 -5.56
CA GLU A 142 11.07 -0.31 -5.89
C GLU A 142 10.09 -0.54 -4.74
N PHE A 143 9.27 0.46 -4.42
CA PHE A 143 8.34 0.39 -3.31
C PHE A 143 7.17 1.36 -3.47
N LEU A 144 6.10 1.12 -2.73
CA LEU A 144 5.08 2.12 -2.48
C LEU A 144 5.47 2.92 -1.22
N LEU A 145 5.45 4.24 -1.33
CA LEU A 145 5.51 5.13 -0.18
C LEU A 145 4.08 5.40 0.28
N VAL A 146 3.82 5.21 1.58
CA VAL A 146 2.49 5.25 2.18
C VAL A 146 2.49 6.05 3.49
N PRO A 147 1.31 6.62 3.90
CA PRO A 147 1.21 7.51 5.07
C PRO A 147 1.16 6.79 6.42
N TYR A 148 0.97 5.46 6.47
CA TYR A 148 0.93 4.72 7.73
C TYR A 148 1.66 3.39 7.61
N PHE A 149 2.22 2.95 8.75
CA PHE A 149 3.04 1.75 8.81
C PHE A 149 2.24 0.48 8.55
N GLY A 150 2.79 -0.41 7.73
CA GLY A 150 2.20 -1.71 7.38
C GLY A 150 1.09 -1.65 6.33
N ALA A 151 0.81 -0.49 5.75
CA ALA A 151 -0.14 -0.35 4.63
C ALA A 151 0.21 -1.29 3.47
N CYS A 152 -0.79 -1.78 2.77
CA CYS A 152 -0.72 -2.71 1.64
C CYS A 152 -0.22 -4.12 1.97
N ILE A 153 0.31 -4.36 3.17
CA ILE A 153 0.85 -5.67 3.59
C ILE A 153 0.06 -6.23 4.79
N HIS A 154 -0.15 -5.42 5.84
CA HIS A 154 -0.78 -5.84 7.09
C HIS A 154 -2.16 -5.20 7.31
N VAL A 155 -2.42 -4.08 6.65
CA VAL A 155 -3.70 -3.37 6.65
C VAL A 155 -4.02 -2.93 5.21
N PRO A 156 -5.29 -2.61 4.90
CA PRO A 156 -5.69 -2.17 3.55
C PRO A 156 -4.81 -1.02 3.02
N PRO A 157 -4.68 -0.91 1.69
CA PRO A 157 -3.94 0.19 1.08
C PRO A 157 -4.61 1.54 1.36
N PRO A 158 -3.82 2.64 1.38
CA PRO A 158 -4.36 4.00 1.39
C PRO A 158 -5.15 4.30 0.12
N PRO A 159 -5.88 5.44 0.08
CA PRO A 159 -6.43 5.95 -1.16
C PRO A 159 -5.38 6.07 -2.26
N LEU A 160 -5.83 5.96 -3.51
CA LEU A 160 -4.96 6.10 -4.68
C LEU A 160 -4.14 7.41 -4.64
N ASN A 161 -4.77 8.52 -4.25
CA ASN A 161 -4.10 9.83 -4.14
C ASN A 161 -3.18 9.97 -2.91
N GLN A 162 -3.10 8.95 -2.06
CA GLN A 162 -2.16 8.85 -0.94
C GLN A 162 -1.20 7.66 -1.09
N THR A 163 -0.91 7.25 -2.31
CA THR A 163 0.03 6.18 -2.60
C THR A 163 0.97 6.62 -3.72
N LEU A 164 2.28 6.58 -3.46
CA LEU A 164 3.32 6.95 -4.43
C LEU A 164 4.15 5.75 -4.82
N LEU A 165 4.27 5.47 -6.12
CA LEU A 165 5.24 4.51 -6.63
C LEU A 165 6.63 5.17 -6.70
N VAL A 166 7.60 4.59 -6.02
CA VAL A 166 8.95 5.13 -5.91
C VAL A 166 9.96 4.15 -6.44
N LYS A 167 10.79 4.63 -7.38
CA LYS A 167 11.96 3.92 -7.87
C LYS A 167 13.20 4.79 -7.62
N PRO A 168 13.94 4.53 -6.52
CA PRO A 168 15.11 5.31 -6.18
C PRO A 168 16.21 5.22 -7.23
N LEU A 169 17.03 6.27 -7.32
CA LEU A 169 18.30 6.19 -8.03
C LEU A 169 19.18 5.08 -7.42
N PRO A 170 20.05 4.41 -8.21
CA PRO A 170 20.77 3.21 -7.78
C PRO A 170 21.52 3.30 -6.45
N ASP A 171 22.10 4.48 -6.15
CA ASP A 171 22.88 4.70 -4.93
C ASP A 171 22.14 5.58 -3.90
N LYS A 172 20.83 5.74 -4.05
CA LYS A 172 19.98 6.63 -3.24
C LYS A 172 18.80 5.91 -2.59
N SER A 173 18.90 4.61 -2.42
CA SER A 173 17.95 3.78 -1.69
C SER A 173 18.45 3.46 -0.30
N ILE A 174 17.67 2.67 0.45
CA ILE A 174 18.04 2.17 1.78
C ILE A 174 18.22 0.66 1.77
N GLY A 175 18.93 0.15 2.78
CA GLY A 175 19.06 -1.27 3.04
C GLY A 175 17.74 -1.90 3.49
N MET A 176 17.57 -3.18 3.16
CA MET A 176 16.37 -3.95 3.54
C MET A 176 16.18 -4.03 5.06
N GLU A 177 17.26 -3.99 5.82
CA GLU A 177 17.24 -4.03 7.30
C GLU A 177 16.61 -2.78 7.92
N ARG A 178 16.52 -1.68 7.14
CA ARG A 178 15.96 -0.39 7.58
C ARG A 178 14.63 -0.04 6.93
N MET A 179 14.04 -0.92 6.12
CA MET A 179 12.79 -0.64 5.39
C MET A 179 11.56 -0.45 6.29
N TYR A 180 11.66 -0.78 7.57
CA TYR A 180 10.60 -0.59 8.56
C TYR A 180 10.67 0.77 9.27
N GLU A 181 11.77 1.50 9.06
CA GLU A 181 11.93 2.84 9.63
C GLU A 181 11.15 3.87 8.79
N PRO A 182 10.68 4.97 9.40
CA PRO A 182 10.13 6.09 8.66
C PRO A 182 11.22 6.74 7.80
N VAL A 183 10.86 7.18 6.61
CA VAL A 183 11.80 7.76 5.64
C VAL A 183 11.32 9.12 5.14
N TRP A 184 12.27 9.96 4.73
CA TRP A 184 12.05 11.05 3.80
C TRP A 184 12.34 10.56 2.38
N VAL A 185 11.44 10.87 1.46
CA VAL A 185 11.66 10.62 0.04
C VAL A 185 11.56 11.94 -0.71
N SER A 186 12.61 12.26 -1.48
CA SER A 186 12.65 13.45 -2.32
C SER A 186 12.80 13.07 -3.79
N GLY A 187 12.20 13.85 -4.69
CA GLY A 187 12.25 13.59 -6.13
C GLY A 187 11.30 14.49 -6.91
N THR A 188 11.15 14.19 -8.20
CA THR A 188 10.18 14.87 -9.07
C THR A 188 8.87 14.10 -9.09
N LEU A 189 7.78 14.71 -8.59
CA LEU A 189 6.46 14.13 -8.57
C LEU A 189 5.86 14.10 -9.97
N ILE A 190 5.28 12.97 -10.35
CA ILE A 190 4.54 12.79 -11.59
C ILE A 190 3.12 12.36 -11.21
N ALA A 191 2.13 13.18 -11.57
CA ALA A 191 0.70 12.90 -11.35
C ALA A 191 0.21 11.89 -12.39
N LYS A 192 0.68 10.64 -12.28
CA LYS A 192 0.33 9.56 -13.18
C LYS A 192 0.11 8.27 -12.42
N GLN A 193 -1.07 7.69 -12.57
CA GLN A 193 -1.42 6.42 -11.95
C GLN A 193 -0.49 5.28 -12.40
N ALA A 194 -0.25 4.37 -11.48
CA ALA A 194 0.48 3.12 -11.71
C ALA A 194 -0.21 1.98 -10.97
N HIS A 195 -0.37 0.86 -11.66
CA HIS A 195 -0.84 -0.39 -11.08
C HIS A 195 0.35 -1.19 -10.54
N THR A 196 0.21 -1.75 -9.34
CA THR A 196 1.19 -2.66 -8.74
C THR A 196 0.49 -3.88 -8.15
N ASP A 197 1.24 -4.92 -7.83
CA ASP A 197 0.69 -6.13 -7.21
C ASP A 197 0.14 -5.90 -5.78
N LEU A 198 0.50 -4.78 -5.12
CA LEU A 198 0.04 -4.45 -3.77
C LEU A 198 -1.11 -3.45 -3.76
N ALA A 199 -1.06 -2.42 -4.62
CA ALA A 199 -2.08 -1.36 -4.65
C ALA A 199 -1.97 -0.50 -5.92
N GLU A 200 -3.01 0.32 -6.14
CA GLU A 200 -2.97 1.42 -7.11
C GLU A 200 -2.23 2.62 -6.51
N ALA A 201 -1.28 3.19 -7.25
CA ALA A 201 -0.61 4.42 -6.89
C ALA A 201 -1.09 5.58 -7.77
N GLY A 202 -1.47 6.69 -7.18
CA GLY A 202 -1.89 7.89 -7.91
C GLY A 202 -0.72 8.70 -8.46
N TYR A 203 0.42 8.56 -7.82
CA TYR A 203 1.62 9.32 -8.16
C TYR A 203 2.83 8.41 -8.35
N GLN A 204 3.82 8.94 -9.06
CA GLN A 204 5.14 8.32 -9.20
C GLN A 204 6.21 9.35 -8.80
N LEU A 205 7.29 8.92 -8.20
CA LEU A 205 8.42 9.79 -7.87
C LEU A 205 9.64 9.40 -8.70
N ARG A 206 10.07 10.31 -9.59
CA ARG A 206 11.27 10.15 -10.43
C ARG A 206 12.50 10.77 -9.78
N ASP A 207 13.67 10.24 -10.14
CA ASP A 207 14.98 10.68 -9.61
C ASP A 207 15.00 10.67 -8.08
N ALA A 208 14.32 9.66 -7.50
CA ALA A 208 14.03 9.62 -6.09
C ALA A 208 15.29 9.32 -5.25
N GLN A 209 15.37 9.97 -4.10
CA GLN A 209 16.37 9.75 -3.07
C GLN A 209 15.65 9.45 -1.76
N VAL A 210 16.13 8.45 -1.04
CA VAL A 210 15.57 7.99 0.23
C VAL A 210 16.54 8.27 1.36
N GLU A 211 16.06 8.89 2.41
CA GLU A 211 16.79 9.18 3.64
C GLU A 211 15.98 8.67 4.83
N ILE A 212 16.64 8.09 5.84
CA ILE A 212 15.94 7.76 7.08
C ILE A 212 15.46 9.03 7.74
N TYR A 213 14.22 9.01 8.21
CA TYR A 213 13.66 10.12 8.98
C TYR A 213 14.45 10.27 10.29
N GLN A 214 14.96 11.47 10.53
CA GLN A 214 15.57 11.84 11.82
C GLN A 214 14.83 13.06 12.35
N ASP A 215 14.36 12.98 13.58
CA ASP A 215 13.79 14.14 14.26
C ASP A 215 14.88 15.24 14.37
N ALA A 216 14.53 16.47 14.03
CA ALA A 216 15.44 17.62 14.09
C ALA A 216 15.95 17.94 15.52
N GLY A 217 15.60 17.13 16.52
CA GLY A 217 16.00 17.23 17.92
C GLY A 217 17.01 16.18 18.40
N GLU A 218 17.30 15.15 17.61
CA GLU A 218 18.33 14.15 17.92
C GLU A 218 19.59 14.46 17.10
N THR A 219 20.39 15.36 17.60
CA THR A 219 21.80 15.47 17.18
C THR A 219 22.58 14.41 17.96
N PRO A 220 23.39 13.54 17.33
CA PRO A 220 24.19 12.53 17.99
C PRO A 220 25.25 13.13 18.91
#